data_24b7506913e28249d6bcd4908a4381a9
#
_entry.id   24b7506913e28249d6bcd4908a4381a9
#
_cell.length_a   1.000
_cell.length_b   1.000
_cell.length_c   1.000
_cell.angle_alpha   90.00
_cell.angle_beta   90.00
_cell.angle_gamma   90.00
#
_symmetry.space_group_name_H-M   'P 1'
#
loop_
_entity.id
_entity.type
_entity.pdbx_description
1 polymer ?
#
loop_
_entity_poly.entity_id
_entity_poly.type
_entity_poly.pdbx_seq_one_letter_code
_entity_poly.pdbx_strand_id
1 'polypeptide(L)'
;MSDVVFECVIPYIHDSRDRQSVSLVCRRWYELDAQTRKHVTIALCYSSTPEQLWRRVPVSGIVEVKRETTRRHAVHFRRMIVTDDDLEVLARARGHVLQVLKLDKCSGFSTDGLLHISRSCRNLKTLFLEESQVTEKDGEWLHELALNNTMLETLNFYMTDLSQVNFKDLELIATKCKSLVSVKIGDCEILDLVGFFRAAVSLQEFGGGCFNDQAGGYGDVAYPPRLCRLGLNYMSSSEMPIVFPFASRLKKLDLLYALLDTEDHCLLLQRCPNLEVLETRTVIGDRGLEVLANSCKKIKRLRVERGADEQEMEYEEGVVSQRGLTAIAKGCLLLEYIAVYVSDITNAALESMGLHLTNLSDFRLVLLDGEDVITDLPLDKGVRSLLSGCRKLKRFALYLRPGGLTDEGLTYIGQYSQHVRWMLLGYVGESDKGLLGFSKGCPSLQKLEVRGCCFSEHALANAVLELKSLRYLWVQGYRGSQNGCDFLAMARPFWNIEIIPSRRVNCGEDKVVDHPAHVLAYYSFAGSRTDCPPSVIPFREIYKRKINGRR
;
A
#
# COMPACT_ATOMS: atom_id res chain seq x y z
N MET A 1 -24.00 18.57 27.14
CA MET A 1 -22.58 18.60 27.50
C MET A 1 -22.03 19.97 27.11
N SER A 2 -21.32 20.65 28.01
CA SER A 2 -20.73 21.95 27.67
C SER A 2 -19.56 21.78 26.69
N ASP A 3 -19.33 22.77 25.84
CA ASP A 3 -18.25 22.74 24.85
C ASP A 3 -16.87 22.55 25.47
N VAL A 4 -16.67 23.11 26.62
CA VAL A 4 -15.43 23.00 27.41
C VAL A 4 -15.08 21.53 27.69
N VAL A 5 -16.06 20.68 27.96
CA VAL A 5 -15.83 19.23 28.16
C VAL A 5 -15.42 18.56 26.85
N PHE A 6 -16.06 18.94 25.74
CA PHE A 6 -15.70 18.41 24.42
C PHE A 6 -14.32 18.85 23.97
N GLU A 7 -13.97 20.11 24.15
CA GLU A 7 -12.62 20.62 23.87
C GLU A 7 -11.54 19.90 24.66
N CYS A 8 -11.85 19.46 25.86
CA CYS A 8 -10.93 18.68 26.70
C CYS A 8 -10.83 17.21 26.26
N VAL A 9 -11.89 16.61 25.72
CA VAL A 9 -11.95 15.17 25.39
C VAL A 9 -11.46 14.86 23.97
N ILE A 10 -11.86 15.66 22.98
CA ILE A 10 -11.52 15.42 21.57
C ILE A 10 -10.00 15.27 21.31
N PRO A 11 -9.09 16.06 21.93
CA PRO A 11 -7.65 15.91 21.71
C PRO A 11 -7.08 14.53 22.09
N TYR A 12 -7.76 13.79 22.97
CA TYR A 12 -7.35 12.45 23.42
C TYR A 12 -7.89 11.31 22.56
N ILE A 13 -8.76 11.61 21.62
CA ILE A 13 -9.19 10.62 20.61
C ILE A 13 -8.08 10.52 19.57
N HIS A 14 -7.24 9.49 19.69
CA HIS A 14 -6.07 9.33 18.79
C HIS A 14 -6.39 8.55 17.52
N ASP A 15 -7.41 7.67 17.57
CA ASP A 15 -7.82 6.93 16.36
C ASP A 15 -8.46 7.88 15.35
N SER A 16 -7.92 7.87 14.13
CA SER A 16 -8.37 8.76 13.04
C SER A 16 -9.82 8.48 12.60
N ARG A 17 -10.32 7.26 12.81
CA ARG A 17 -11.68 6.85 12.45
C ARG A 17 -12.68 7.31 13.49
N ASP A 18 -12.32 7.20 14.77
CA ASP A 18 -13.17 7.69 15.85
C ASP A 18 -13.29 9.22 15.75
N ARG A 19 -12.19 9.90 15.45
CA ARG A 19 -12.22 11.35 15.16
C ARG A 19 -13.06 11.68 13.94
N GLN A 20 -13.00 10.88 12.89
CA GLN A 20 -13.83 11.07 11.71
C GLN A 20 -15.31 10.86 12.05
N SER A 21 -15.62 9.89 12.89
CA SER A 21 -17.00 9.67 13.37
C SER A 21 -17.50 10.85 14.18
N VAL A 22 -16.67 11.40 15.07
CA VAL A 22 -16.97 12.62 15.85
C VAL A 22 -17.25 13.80 14.92
N SER A 23 -16.45 14.03 13.90
CA SER A 23 -16.63 15.15 12.96
C SER A 23 -17.89 15.03 12.09
N LEU A 24 -18.52 13.85 12.05
CA LEU A 24 -19.76 13.60 11.32
C LEU A 24 -21.04 13.83 12.13
N VAL A 25 -20.92 14.05 13.44
CA VAL A 25 -22.10 14.17 14.31
C VAL A 25 -22.88 15.47 14.05
N CYS A 26 -22.18 16.62 14.02
CA CYS A 26 -22.78 17.91 13.71
C CYS A 26 -21.67 18.92 13.32
N ARG A 27 -22.09 20.09 12.75
CA ARG A 27 -21.17 21.15 12.32
C ARG A 27 -20.25 21.64 13.45
N ARG A 28 -20.75 21.79 14.66
CA ARG A 28 -19.98 22.19 15.82
C ARG A 28 -18.88 21.18 16.20
N TRP A 29 -19.19 19.89 16.18
CA TRP A 29 -18.20 18.85 16.43
C TRP A 29 -17.16 18.76 15.31
N TYR A 30 -17.56 19.02 14.09
CA TYR A 30 -16.65 19.14 12.95
C TYR A 30 -15.65 20.29 13.17
N GLU A 31 -16.13 21.47 13.60
CA GLU A 31 -15.30 22.63 13.86
C GLU A 31 -14.32 22.39 15.03
N LEU A 32 -14.79 21.81 16.13
CA LEU A 32 -13.94 21.42 17.27
C LEU A 32 -12.92 20.34 16.88
N ASP A 33 -13.30 19.33 16.12
CA ASP A 33 -12.37 18.33 15.60
C ASP A 33 -11.32 18.99 14.68
N ALA A 34 -11.74 19.87 13.79
CA ALA A 34 -10.84 20.61 12.89
C ALA A 34 -9.81 21.45 13.66
N GLN A 35 -10.20 22.11 14.75
CA GLN A 35 -9.32 22.92 15.60
C GLN A 35 -8.33 22.07 16.41
N THR A 36 -8.74 20.91 16.87
CA THR A 36 -7.94 20.04 17.76
C THR A 36 -7.17 18.94 17.03
N ARG A 37 -7.38 18.75 15.73
CA ARG A 37 -6.73 17.72 14.92
C ARG A 37 -5.25 18.04 14.70
N LYS A 38 -4.37 17.20 15.25
CA LYS A 38 -2.90 17.34 15.13
C LYS A 38 -2.35 16.76 13.83
N HIS A 39 -3.03 15.75 13.27
CA HIS A 39 -2.61 15.05 12.06
C HIS A 39 -3.69 15.14 10.98
N VAL A 40 -3.30 15.44 9.76
CA VAL A 40 -4.18 15.45 8.59
C VAL A 40 -3.57 14.58 7.50
N THR A 41 -4.33 13.60 7.04
CA THR A 41 -4.02 12.82 5.86
C THR A 41 -5.03 13.15 4.78
N ILE A 42 -4.53 13.56 3.63
CA ILE A 42 -5.33 13.83 2.43
C ILE A 42 -4.83 12.86 1.37
N ALA A 43 -5.71 11.96 0.94
CA ALA A 43 -5.37 10.92 -0.02
C ALA A 43 -6.46 10.78 -1.06
N LEU A 44 -6.07 10.49 -2.29
CA LEU A 44 -6.98 9.97 -3.29
C LEU A 44 -7.43 8.56 -2.90
N CYS A 45 -8.76 8.34 -2.89
CA CYS A 45 -9.36 7.08 -2.49
C CYS A 45 -9.35 6.01 -3.59
N TYR A 46 -8.70 6.25 -4.72
CA TYR A 46 -8.72 5.33 -5.87
C TYR A 46 -7.61 4.29 -5.78
N SER A 47 -7.99 3.00 -5.78
CA SER A 47 -7.12 1.94 -6.23
C SER A 47 -7.40 1.76 -7.72
N SER A 48 -6.61 2.37 -8.53
CA SER A 48 -6.69 2.26 -9.97
C SER A 48 -5.62 1.29 -10.49
N THR A 49 -5.82 0.83 -11.71
CA THR A 49 -4.77 0.15 -12.47
C THR A 49 -3.49 1.00 -12.53
N PRO A 50 -2.30 0.41 -12.73
CA PRO A 50 -1.05 1.16 -12.78
C PRO A 50 -1.10 2.41 -13.67
N GLU A 51 -1.79 2.35 -14.79
CA GLU A 51 -1.97 3.46 -15.74
C GLU A 51 -2.82 4.63 -15.20
N GLN A 52 -3.63 4.40 -14.16
CA GLN A 52 -4.50 5.41 -13.56
C GLN A 52 -3.95 5.94 -12.22
N LEU A 53 -2.85 5.37 -11.72
CA LEU A 53 -2.15 5.82 -10.52
C LEU A 53 -1.63 7.28 -10.63
N TRP A 54 -1.47 7.75 -11.84
CA TRP A 54 -0.89 9.05 -12.17
C TRP A 54 -1.85 10.24 -12.03
N ARG A 55 -3.10 10.01 -11.61
CA ARG A 55 -4.05 11.11 -11.45
C ARG A 55 -4.10 11.59 -10.03
N ARG A 56 -3.59 12.75 -9.86
CA ARG A 56 -3.42 13.45 -8.59
C ARG A 56 -4.30 14.69 -8.57
N VAL A 57 -4.85 15.02 -7.40
CA VAL A 57 -5.67 16.23 -7.22
C VAL A 57 -4.77 17.36 -6.76
N PRO A 58 -4.89 18.57 -7.34
CA PRO A 58 -4.15 19.74 -6.88
C PRO A 58 -4.42 20.03 -5.39
N VAL A 59 -3.38 20.41 -4.67
CA VAL A 59 -3.45 20.74 -3.24
C VAL A 59 -3.83 22.20 -2.99
N SER A 60 -3.65 23.07 -3.98
CA SER A 60 -3.82 24.53 -3.89
C SER A 60 -5.09 24.95 -3.15
N GLY A 61 -6.24 24.42 -3.51
CA GLY A 61 -7.50 24.71 -2.82
C GLY A 61 -7.61 24.20 -1.38
N ILE A 62 -6.73 23.26 -0.99
CA ILE A 62 -6.74 22.64 0.35
C ILE A 62 -5.87 23.44 1.32
N VAL A 63 -4.81 24.05 0.83
CA VAL A 63 -3.90 24.86 1.66
C VAL A 63 -4.59 26.15 2.13
N GLU A 64 -5.43 26.77 1.29
CA GLU A 64 -6.19 27.96 1.66
C GLU A 64 -7.21 27.75 2.76
N VAL A 65 -7.95 26.63 2.74
CA VAL A 65 -8.94 26.28 3.76
C VAL A 65 -8.31 26.07 5.16
N LYS A 66 -6.99 25.91 5.22
CA LYS A 66 -6.27 25.54 6.45
C LYS A 66 -5.59 26.70 7.17
N ARG A 67 -5.76 27.93 6.73
CA ARG A 67 -5.20 29.12 7.41
C ARG A 67 -5.69 29.29 8.85
N GLU A 68 -6.86 28.77 9.20
CA GLU A 68 -7.48 29.03 10.51
C GLU A 68 -7.13 28.02 11.63
N THR A 69 -6.44 26.91 11.34
CA THR A 69 -6.18 25.89 12.36
C THR A 69 -4.73 25.90 12.86
N THR A 70 -4.51 26.47 14.03
CA THR A 70 -3.18 26.83 14.58
C THR A 70 -2.36 25.68 15.18
N ARG A 71 -2.83 24.42 15.23
CA ARG A 71 -2.19 23.35 16.01
C ARG A 71 -1.79 22.08 15.22
N ARG A 72 -1.65 22.15 13.90
CA ARG A 72 -1.32 20.95 13.10
C ARG A 72 0.20 20.79 12.99
N HIS A 73 0.72 19.70 13.58
CA HIS A 73 2.15 19.36 13.53
C HIS A 73 2.50 18.36 12.43
N ALA A 74 1.51 17.70 11.82
CA ALA A 74 1.74 16.68 10.80
C ALA A 74 0.79 16.83 9.62
N VAL A 75 1.37 16.79 8.43
CA VAL A 75 0.66 16.82 7.14
C VAL A 75 1.09 15.62 6.31
N HIS A 76 0.13 14.90 5.77
CA HIS A 76 0.36 13.77 4.89
C HIS A 76 -0.52 13.92 3.63
N PHE A 77 0.11 14.17 2.50
CA PHE A 77 -0.48 14.12 1.17
C PHE A 77 -0.13 12.78 0.52
N ARG A 78 -1.13 12.13 -0.05
CA ARG A 78 -0.94 10.86 -0.71
C ARG A 78 -1.57 10.85 -2.08
N ARG A 79 -0.78 10.56 -3.12
CA ARG A 79 -1.20 10.52 -4.54
C ARG A 79 -1.85 11.83 -4.99
N MET A 80 -1.20 12.95 -4.67
CA MET A 80 -1.71 14.28 -4.98
C MET A 80 -0.69 15.07 -5.81
N ILE A 81 -1.20 16.03 -6.58
CA ILE A 81 -0.36 17.08 -7.18
C ILE A 81 -0.13 18.14 -6.10
N VAL A 82 1.15 18.36 -5.78
CA VAL A 82 1.63 19.37 -4.85
C VAL A 82 2.58 20.25 -5.65
N THR A 83 2.41 21.55 -5.64
CA THR A 83 3.29 22.47 -6.37
C THR A 83 4.35 23.08 -5.44
N ASP A 84 5.40 23.67 -6.02
CA ASP A 84 6.41 24.42 -5.25
C ASP A 84 5.76 25.56 -4.45
N ASP A 85 4.78 26.28 -5.04
CA ASP A 85 4.02 27.32 -4.38
C ASP A 85 3.23 26.79 -3.17
N ASP A 86 2.63 25.59 -3.29
CA ASP A 86 1.93 24.94 -2.17
C ASP A 86 2.89 24.64 -1.01
N LEU A 87 4.12 24.19 -1.32
CA LEU A 87 5.15 23.92 -0.31
C LEU A 87 5.68 25.22 0.29
N GLU A 88 5.84 26.28 -0.49
CA GLU A 88 6.23 27.60 0.01
C GLU A 88 5.17 28.17 0.97
N VAL A 89 3.88 28.13 0.58
CA VAL A 89 2.77 28.57 1.43
C VAL A 89 2.71 27.74 2.72
N LEU A 90 2.89 26.42 2.63
CA LEU A 90 2.94 25.54 3.80
C LEU A 90 4.11 25.91 4.72
N ALA A 91 5.30 26.10 4.16
CA ALA A 91 6.50 26.46 4.90
C ALA A 91 6.35 27.81 5.62
N ARG A 92 5.85 28.85 4.93
CA ARG A 92 5.59 30.17 5.52
C ARG A 92 4.51 30.13 6.62
N ALA A 93 3.41 29.38 6.38
CA ALA A 93 2.28 29.37 7.30
C ALA A 93 2.51 28.46 8.51
N ARG A 94 3.31 27.38 8.38
CA ARG A 94 3.41 26.28 9.35
C ARG A 94 4.83 25.83 9.68
N GLY A 95 5.85 26.33 9.03
CA GLY A 95 7.24 25.89 9.21
C GLY A 95 7.68 25.84 10.66
N HIS A 96 7.26 26.81 11.48
CA HIS A 96 7.63 26.89 12.91
C HIS A 96 7.01 25.79 13.79
N VAL A 97 5.93 25.11 13.35
CA VAL A 97 5.25 24.04 14.12
C VAL A 97 5.25 22.69 13.42
N LEU A 98 5.62 22.63 12.14
CA LEU A 98 5.57 21.40 11.36
C LEU A 98 6.64 20.42 11.82
N GLN A 99 6.20 19.23 12.23
CA GLN A 99 7.08 18.14 12.66
C GLN A 99 7.10 16.98 11.67
N VAL A 100 6.01 16.76 10.94
CA VAL A 100 5.89 15.65 9.99
C VAL A 100 5.33 16.16 8.68
N LEU A 101 6.11 16.01 7.61
CA LEU A 101 5.68 16.20 6.24
C LEU A 101 5.85 14.88 5.48
N LYS A 102 4.74 14.35 4.96
CA LYS A 102 4.74 13.18 4.09
C LYS A 102 4.09 13.52 2.76
N LEU A 103 4.84 13.33 1.70
CA LEU A 103 4.43 13.43 0.30
C LEU A 103 4.57 12.03 -0.30
N ASP A 104 3.59 11.15 -0.05
CA ASP A 104 3.60 9.76 -0.47
C ASP A 104 3.01 9.63 -1.88
N LYS A 105 3.80 9.22 -2.84
CA LYS A 105 3.40 9.08 -4.25
C LYS A 105 2.83 10.39 -4.82
N CYS A 106 3.44 11.52 -4.47
CA CYS A 106 3.05 12.85 -4.92
C CYS A 106 3.86 13.31 -6.13
N SER A 107 3.41 14.35 -6.85
CA SER A 107 4.13 14.94 -7.99
C SER A 107 3.83 16.44 -8.11
N GLY A 108 4.49 17.10 -9.05
CA GLY A 108 4.25 18.51 -9.38
C GLY A 108 5.12 19.47 -8.60
N PHE A 109 6.04 19.00 -7.75
CA PHE A 109 7.00 19.81 -7.00
C PHE A 109 8.44 19.47 -7.42
N SER A 110 9.32 20.37 -7.08
CA SER A 110 10.74 20.28 -7.39
C SER A 110 11.60 20.39 -6.12
N THR A 111 12.91 20.30 -6.29
CA THR A 111 13.89 20.58 -5.22
C THR A 111 13.81 22.00 -4.69
N ASP A 112 13.30 22.99 -5.49
CA ASP A 112 13.04 24.34 -4.99
C ASP A 112 11.91 24.38 -3.96
N GLY A 113 10.83 23.62 -4.20
CA GLY A 113 9.76 23.46 -3.21
C GLY A 113 10.27 22.83 -1.91
N LEU A 114 11.16 21.81 -2.01
CA LEU A 114 11.81 21.21 -0.85
C LEU A 114 12.75 22.19 -0.14
N LEU A 115 13.39 23.10 -0.87
CA LEU A 115 14.24 24.14 -0.31
C LEU A 115 13.47 25.08 0.62
N HIS A 116 12.24 25.48 0.27
CA HIS A 116 11.38 26.26 1.15
C HIS A 116 11.08 25.53 2.47
N ILE A 117 10.82 24.23 2.40
CA ILE A 117 10.62 23.38 3.58
C ILE A 117 11.89 23.31 4.42
N SER A 118 13.04 23.08 3.80
CA SER A 118 14.34 22.93 4.46
C SER A 118 14.75 24.19 5.23
N ARG A 119 14.50 25.37 4.68
CA ARG A 119 14.82 26.66 5.31
C ARG A 119 13.88 27.03 6.46
N SER A 120 12.60 26.69 6.35
CA SER A 120 11.57 27.21 7.24
C SER A 120 11.13 26.22 8.33
N CYS A 121 11.26 24.90 8.12
CA CYS A 121 10.71 23.88 9.02
C CYS A 121 11.79 23.31 9.96
N ARG A 122 12.25 24.11 10.91
CA ARG A 122 13.36 23.76 11.82
C ARG A 122 13.01 22.68 12.85
N ASN A 123 11.72 22.38 13.06
CA ASN A 123 11.24 21.37 14.00
C ASN A 123 10.85 20.06 13.32
N LEU A 124 11.25 19.88 12.05
CA LEU A 124 10.87 18.73 11.26
C LEU A 124 11.53 17.45 11.79
N LYS A 125 10.72 16.45 12.15
CA LYS A 125 11.14 15.13 12.62
C LYS A 125 11.06 14.09 11.51
N THR A 126 10.11 14.25 10.60
CA THR A 126 9.89 13.34 9.49
C THR A 126 9.73 14.10 8.19
N LEU A 127 10.60 13.82 7.24
CA LEU A 127 10.41 14.16 5.83
C LEU A 127 10.31 12.85 5.04
N PHE A 128 9.18 12.66 4.37
CA PHE A 128 8.87 11.41 3.67
C PHE A 128 8.36 11.73 2.26
N LEU A 129 9.07 11.27 1.25
CA LEU A 129 8.83 11.54 -0.18
C LEU A 129 8.70 10.25 -1.01
N GLU A 130 8.58 9.08 -0.39
CA GLU A 130 8.64 7.76 -1.05
C GLU A 130 7.74 7.67 -2.29
N GLU A 131 8.28 7.15 -3.38
CA GLU A 131 7.64 6.99 -4.70
C GLU A 131 7.03 8.31 -5.25
N SER A 132 7.60 9.46 -4.90
CA SER A 132 7.14 10.76 -5.43
C SER A 132 8.00 11.21 -6.59
N GLN A 133 7.37 11.84 -7.58
CA GLN A 133 8.06 12.44 -8.71
C GLN A 133 8.51 13.86 -8.32
N VAL A 134 9.81 14.03 -8.16
CA VAL A 134 10.43 15.30 -7.80
C VAL A 134 11.26 15.79 -8.98
N THR A 135 10.96 16.99 -9.49
CA THR A 135 11.79 17.59 -10.54
C THR A 135 13.08 18.12 -9.93
N GLU A 136 14.23 17.60 -10.35
CA GLU A 136 15.53 18.15 -9.92
C GLU A 136 15.79 19.51 -10.55
N LYS A 137 16.20 20.45 -9.70
CA LYS A 137 16.72 21.78 -10.04
C LYS A 137 17.97 22.02 -9.20
N ASP A 138 18.63 23.15 -9.40
CA ASP A 138 19.92 23.48 -8.78
C ASP A 138 19.85 23.77 -7.27
N GLY A 139 18.70 23.60 -6.64
CA GLY A 139 18.50 23.93 -5.21
C GLY A 139 19.16 22.92 -4.26
N GLU A 140 20.04 23.37 -3.40
CA GLU A 140 20.72 22.57 -2.35
C GLU A 140 19.80 22.29 -1.15
N TRP A 141 18.62 21.70 -1.41
CA TRP A 141 17.59 21.49 -0.38
C TRP A 141 18.08 20.59 0.76
N LEU A 142 18.89 19.58 0.45
CA LEU A 142 19.41 18.62 1.45
C LEU A 142 20.45 19.28 2.34
N HIS A 143 21.32 20.11 1.76
CA HIS A 143 22.29 20.92 2.50
C HIS A 143 21.61 21.89 3.47
N GLU A 144 20.63 22.64 2.98
CA GLU A 144 19.83 23.56 3.79
C GLU A 144 19.05 22.82 4.90
N LEU A 145 18.54 21.61 4.62
CA LEU A 145 17.93 20.76 5.65
C LEU A 145 18.94 20.41 6.74
N ALA A 146 20.16 20.04 6.36
CA ALA A 146 21.24 19.72 7.29
C ALA A 146 21.66 20.93 8.14
N LEU A 147 21.65 22.13 7.57
CA LEU A 147 22.02 23.35 8.29
C LEU A 147 20.95 23.80 9.28
N ASN A 148 19.68 23.73 8.90
CA ASN A 148 18.58 24.33 9.63
C ASN A 148 17.82 23.38 10.55
N ASN A 149 18.05 22.06 10.48
CA ASN A 149 17.31 21.06 11.25
C ASN A 149 18.24 20.19 12.09
N THR A 150 17.92 20.02 13.38
CA THR A 150 18.62 19.13 14.31
C THR A 150 17.70 18.07 14.93
N MET A 151 16.42 18.10 14.57
CA MET A 151 15.38 17.27 15.17
C MET A 151 14.96 16.07 14.31
N LEU A 152 15.59 15.90 13.14
CA LEU A 152 15.19 14.87 12.18
C LEU A 152 15.36 13.46 12.76
N GLU A 153 14.29 12.68 12.72
CA GLU A 153 14.19 11.29 13.15
C GLU A 153 14.07 10.35 11.93
N THR A 154 13.39 10.80 10.87
CA THR A 154 13.14 10.02 9.66
C THR A 154 13.33 10.87 8.41
N LEU A 155 14.18 10.40 7.50
CA LEU A 155 14.37 10.95 6.16
C LEU A 155 14.11 9.84 5.14
N ASN A 156 13.13 10.02 4.26
CA ASN A 156 12.79 9.03 3.26
C ASN A 156 12.48 9.70 1.92
N PHE A 157 13.34 9.46 0.95
CA PHE A 157 13.14 9.82 -0.46
C PHE A 157 13.44 8.62 -1.38
N TYR A 158 13.11 7.42 -0.88
CA TYR A 158 13.24 6.17 -1.62
C TYR A 158 12.31 6.14 -2.84
N MET A 159 12.81 5.62 -3.95
CA MET A 159 12.08 5.57 -5.23
C MET A 159 11.55 6.95 -5.66
N THR A 160 12.36 7.99 -5.48
CA THR A 160 12.15 9.32 -6.07
C THR A 160 13.13 9.53 -7.22
N ASP A 161 12.82 10.47 -8.12
CA ASP A 161 13.68 10.80 -9.26
C ASP A 161 14.88 11.70 -8.86
N LEU A 162 15.31 11.66 -7.58
CA LEU A 162 16.45 12.43 -7.07
C LEU A 162 17.74 11.67 -7.30
N SER A 163 18.50 12.08 -8.31
CA SER A 163 19.77 11.47 -8.71
C SER A 163 20.99 12.18 -8.13
N GLN A 164 20.88 13.49 -7.86
CA GLN A 164 21.99 14.33 -7.40
C GLN A 164 21.97 14.52 -5.88
N VAL A 165 22.23 13.43 -5.15
CA VAL A 165 22.32 13.47 -3.71
C VAL A 165 23.78 13.67 -3.30
N ASN A 166 24.07 14.74 -2.57
CA ASN A 166 25.39 14.96 -2.01
C ASN A 166 25.55 14.15 -0.71
N PHE A 167 26.40 13.14 -0.72
CA PHE A 167 26.64 12.25 0.42
C PHE A 167 27.21 12.97 1.65
N LYS A 168 27.95 14.08 1.46
CA LYS A 168 28.42 14.94 2.56
C LYS A 168 27.27 15.61 3.30
N ASP A 169 26.17 15.89 2.64
CA ASP A 169 24.99 16.46 3.29
C ASP A 169 24.25 15.41 4.12
N LEU A 170 24.22 14.14 3.67
CA LEU A 170 23.72 13.03 4.50
C LEU A 170 24.59 12.81 5.74
N GLU A 171 25.91 12.85 5.61
CA GLU A 171 26.85 12.79 6.73
C GLU A 171 26.65 13.95 7.69
N LEU A 172 26.46 15.17 7.18
CA LEU A 172 26.18 16.35 7.98
C LEU A 172 24.84 16.22 8.74
N ILE A 173 23.78 15.71 8.10
CA ILE A 173 22.50 15.42 8.74
C ILE A 173 22.71 14.41 9.88
N ALA A 174 23.40 13.30 9.65
CA ALA A 174 23.67 12.29 10.67
C ALA A 174 24.51 12.84 11.84
N THR A 175 25.41 13.77 11.55
CA THR A 175 26.24 14.44 12.57
C THR A 175 25.41 15.37 13.46
N LYS A 176 24.50 16.16 12.85
CA LYS A 176 23.66 17.14 13.57
C LYS A 176 22.41 16.54 14.19
N CYS A 177 21.74 15.60 13.50
CA CYS A 177 20.49 14.99 13.94
C CYS A 177 20.75 13.71 14.76
N LYS A 178 21.09 13.84 16.02
CA LYS A 178 21.41 12.68 16.89
C LYS A 178 20.23 11.74 17.13
N SER A 179 19.00 12.19 16.80
CA SER A 179 17.76 11.40 16.87
C SER A 179 17.43 10.69 15.55
N LEU A 180 18.32 10.72 14.56
CA LEU A 180 18.09 10.09 13.26
C LEU A 180 18.04 8.57 13.38
N VAL A 181 16.86 7.98 13.22
CA VAL A 181 16.62 6.54 13.39
C VAL A 181 16.27 5.79 12.11
N SER A 182 15.77 6.50 11.09
CA SER A 182 15.37 5.87 9.83
C SER A 182 15.79 6.74 8.65
N VAL A 183 16.54 6.16 7.72
CA VAL A 183 16.91 6.78 6.45
C VAL A 183 16.63 5.79 5.32
N LYS A 184 15.87 6.27 4.32
CA LYS A 184 15.68 5.55 3.06
C LYS A 184 15.98 6.48 1.91
N ILE A 185 16.87 6.05 1.05
CA ILE A 185 17.40 6.83 -0.07
C ILE A 185 17.18 6.09 -1.39
N GLY A 186 17.44 6.75 -2.49
CA GLY A 186 17.49 6.11 -3.81
C GLY A 186 18.76 5.28 -4.03
N ASP A 187 19.05 5.00 -5.28
CA ASP A 187 20.21 4.22 -5.69
C ASP A 187 21.49 5.07 -5.54
N CYS A 188 22.20 4.80 -4.46
CA CYS A 188 23.49 5.42 -4.12
C CYS A 188 24.51 4.31 -3.85
N GLU A 189 25.73 4.47 -4.32
CA GLU A 189 26.79 3.50 -4.04
C GLU A 189 27.06 3.38 -2.54
N ILE A 190 27.07 2.16 -2.02
CA ILE A 190 27.26 1.90 -0.57
C ILE A 190 28.60 2.42 -0.07
N LEU A 191 29.66 2.41 -0.89
CA LEU A 191 30.97 2.94 -0.51
C LEU A 191 30.96 4.45 -0.28
N ASP A 192 30.13 5.19 -0.99
CA ASP A 192 29.96 6.64 -0.80
C ASP A 192 29.26 6.97 0.53
N LEU A 193 28.58 6.02 1.13
CA LEU A 193 27.84 6.17 2.39
C LEU A 193 28.64 5.83 3.65
N VAL A 194 29.90 5.44 3.54
CA VAL A 194 30.74 5.04 4.69
C VAL A 194 30.84 6.16 5.74
N GLY A 195 31.02 7.42 5.31
CA GLY A 195 31.02 8.57 6.22
C GLY A 195 29.69 8.75 6.94
N PHE A 196 28.59 8.64 6.20
CA PHE A 196 27.23 8.68 6.75
C PHE A 196 27.01 7.56 7.79
N PHE A 197 27.34 6.30 7.48
CA PHE A 197 27.16 5.18 8.41
C PHE A 197 27.96 5.35 9.70
N ARG A 198 29.18 5.90 9.62
CA ARG A 198 30.02 6.22 10.78
C ARG A 198 29.40 7.31 11.66
N ALA A 199 28.78 8.32 11.06
CA ALA A 199 28.14 9.43 11.78
C ALA A 199 26.77 9.06 12.37
N ALA A 200 26.03 8.14 11.73
CA ALA A 200 24.65 7.79 12.04
C ALA A 200 24.50 6.76 13.16
N VAL A 201 25.10 7.02 14.33
CA VAL A 201 25.18 6.07 15.46
C VAL A 201 23.84 5.61 16.04
N SER A 202 22.78 6.40 15.85
CA SER A 202 21.42 6.10 16.34
C SER A 202 20.55 5.37 15.30
N LEU A 203 21.05 5.18 14.08
CA LEU A 203 20.30 4.62 12.98
C LEU A 203 19.86 3.18 13.25
N GLN A 204 18.57 2.92 13.10
CA GLN A 204 17.94 1.61 13.26
C GLN A 204 17.40 1.05 11.94
N GLU A 205 17.10 1.91 10.97
CA GLU A 205 16.56 1.54 9.66
C GLU A 205 17.34 2.24 8.56
N PHE A 206 17.82 1.44 7.60
CA PHE A 206 18.40 1.91 6.36
C PHE A 206 17.73 1.20 5.18
N GLY A 207 17.36 1.94 4.15
CA GLY A 207 16.81 1.41 2.91
C GLY A 207 17.37 2.11 1.69
N GLY A 208 17.53 1.36 0.60
CA GLY A 208 18.18 1.83 -0.62
C GLY A 208 19.68 1.56 -0.63
N GLY A 209 20.38 2.30 -1.44
CA GLY A 209 21.77 2.01 -1.76
C GLY A 209 21.90 0.91 -2.82
N CYS A 210 22.97 0.91 -3.57
CA CYS A 210 23.26 -0.07 -4.61
C CYS A 210 24.74 -0.48 -4.56
N PHE A 211 25.08 -1.48 -5.35
CA PHE A 211 26.42 -2.02 -5.49
C PHE A 211 26.84 -1.90 -6.94
N ASN A 212 27.95 -1.23 -7.18
CA ASN A 212 28.58 -1.18 -8.49
C ASN A 212 29.58 -2.35 -8.61
N ASP A 213 29.74 -2.94 -9.78
CA ASP A 213 30.48 -4.19 -10.07
C ASP A 213 31.97 -4.25 -9.66
N GLN A 214 32.39 -3.49 -8.67
CA GLN A 214 33.75 -3.57 -8.15
C GLN A 214 33.85 -4.64 -7.06
N ALA A 215 33.97 -5.89 -7.48
CA ALA A 215 34.17 -7.01 -6.56
C ALA A 215 35.29 -6.75 -5.57
N GLY A 216 35.00 -6.76 -4.27
CA GLY A 216 35.97 -6.80 -3.18
C GLY A 216 36.10 -5.55 -2.31
N GLY A 217 35.48 -4.43 -2.63
CA GLY A 217 35.57 -3.17 -1.86
C GLY A 217 34.68 -3.06 -0.63
N TYR A 218 33.73 -3.95 -0.46
CA TYR A 218 32.66 -3.80 0.57
C TYR A 218 33.01 -4.39 1.94
N GLY A 219 34.12 -5.11 2.09
CA GLY A 219 34.49 -5.77 3.34
C GLY A 219 34.71 -4.83 4.53
N ASP A 220 35.06 -3.57 4.26
CA ASP A 220 35.35 -2.56 5.28
C ASP A 220 34.11 -1.67 5.61
N VAL A 221 32.97 -1.95 5.02
CA VAL A 221 31.72 -1.20 5.28
C VAL A 221 31.19 -1.55 6.67
N ALA A 222 31.30 -0.62 7.61
CA ALA A 222 30.78 -0.78 8.96
C ALA A 222 29.41 -0.12 9.08
N TYR A 223 28.37 -0.93 9.17
CA TYR A 223 26.99 -0.44 9.40
C TYR A 223 26.80 0.06 10.84
N PRO A 224 25.85 1.01 11.05
CA PRO A 224 25.55 1.55 12.37
C PRO A 224 25.21 0.46 13.40
N PRO A 225 25.67 0.58 14.66
CA PRO A 225 25.59 -0.49 15.66
C PRO A 225 24.15 -0.82 16.09
N ARG A 226 23.19 0.08 15.88
CA ARG A 226 21.78 -0.10 16.22
C ARG A 226 20.92 -0.56 15.05
N LEU A 227 21.52 -0.77 13.87
CA LEU A 227 20.80 -1.17 12.68
C LEU A 227 20.09 -2.51 12.88
N CYS A 228 18.78 -2.54 12.69
CA CYS A 228 17.94 -3.72 12.81
C CYS A 228 16.86 -3.82 11.73
N ARG A 229 16.79 -2.87 10.81
CA ARG A 229 15.91 -2.88 9.64
C ARG A 229 16.74 -2.49 8.43
N LEU A 230 16.74 -3.35 7.43
CA LEU A 230 17.60 -3.19 6.25
C LEU A 230 16.80 -3.47 4.98
N GLY A 231 17.01 -2.65 3.95
CA GLY A 231 16.63 -2.91 2.57
C GLY A 231 17.76 -2.45 1.66
N LEU A 232 18.26 -3.33 0.81
CA LEU A 232 19.34 -3.02 -0.12
C LEU A 232 18.90 -3.34 -1.55
N ASN A 233 19.23 -2.44 -2.48
CA ASN A 233 18.95 -2.61 -3.90
C ASN A 233 20.15 -3.29 -4.59
N TYR A 234 19.86 -4.15 -5.55
CA TYR A 234 20.85 -4.81 -6.41
C TYR A 234 21.95 -5.60 -5.67
N MET A 235 21.71 -5.96 -4.40
CA MET A 235 22.62 -6.84 -3.65
C MET A 235 22.58 -8.25 -4.26
N SER A 236 23.71 -8.77 -4.67
CA SER A 236 23.87 -10.15 -5.17
C SER A 236 24.56 -11.04 -4.12
N SER A 237 24.81 -12.30 -4.50
CA SER A 237 25.51 -13.28 -3.66
C SER A 237 26.89 -12.80 -3.21
N SER A 238 27.59 -12.02 -4.04
CA SER A 238 28.94 -11.51 -3.74
C SER A 238 28.94 -10.45 -2.64
N GLU A 239 27.91 -9.61 -2.56
CA GLU A 239 27.78 -8.54 -1.56
C GLU A 239 27.04 -8.99 -0.30
N MET A 240 26.21 -10.04 -0.39
CA MET A 240 25.40 -10.54 0.73
C MET A 240 26.20 -10.75 2.04
N PRO A 241 27.49 -11.21 2.04
CA PRO A 241 28.27 -11.38 3.26
C PRO A 241 28.42 -10.13 4.13
N ILE A 242 28.27 -8.91 3.57
CA ILE A 242 28.32 -7.66 4.36
C ILE A 242 27.20 -7.59 5.42
N VAL A 243 26.10 -8.30 5.22
CA VAL A 243 24.97 -8.34 6.16
C VAL A 243 25.21 -9.31 7.32
N PHE A 244 26.04 -10.33 7.15
CA PHE A 244 26.24 -11.41 8.12
C PHE A 244 26.64 -10.94 9.52
N PRO A 245 27.53 -9.95 9.70
CA PRO A 245 27.96 -9.49 11.03
C PRO A 245 26.83 -9.00 11.93
N PHE A 246 25.72 -8.55 11.34
CA PHE A 246 24.57 -8.03 12.09
C PHE A 246 23.23 -8.71 11.76
N ALA A 247 23.24 -9.75 10.92
CA ALA A 247 22.06 -10.49 10.51
C ALA A 247 21.19 -10.96 11.69
N SER A 248 21.81 -11.42 12.78
CA SER A 248 21.12 -11.87 13.98
C SER A 248 20.33 -10.77 14.72
N ARG A 249 20.64 -9.50 14.47
CA ARG A 249 19.92 -8.35 15.03
C ARG A 249 18.76 -7.87 14.16
N LEU A 250 18.68 -8.32 12.90
CA LEU A 250 17.69 -7.86 11.95
C LEU A 250 16.27 -8.26 12.39
N LYS A 251 15.39 -7.28 12.39
CA LYS A 251 13.95 -7.41 12.61
C LYS A 251 13.14 -7.19 11.33
N LYS A 252 13.65 -6.37 10.41
CA LYS A 252 13.08 -6.17 9.07
C LYS A 252 14.18 -6.38 8.04
N LEU A 253 13.83 -7.15 7.00
CA LEU A 253 14.63 -7.35 5.80
C LEU A 253 13.75 -7.13 4.58
N ASP A 254 14.18 -6.23 3.70
CA ASP A 254 13.53 -5.90 2.46
C ASP A 254 14.47 -6.29 1.30
N LEU A 255 14.08 -7.32 0.56
CA LEU A 255 14.83 -7.90 -0.56
C LEU A 255 14.07 -7.77 -1.88
N LEU A 256 13.10 -6.84 -1.98
CA LEU A 256 12.29 -6.69 -3.20
C LEU A 256 13.13 -6.34 -4.43
N TYR A 257 14.24 -5.65 -4.23
CA TYR A 257 15.15 -5.24 -5.31
C TYR A 257 16.54 -5.89 -5.20
N ALA A 258 16.71 -6.91 -4.36
CA ALA A 258 17.93 -7.69 -4.30
C ALA A 258 18.00 -8.69 -5.46
N LEU A 259 19.24 -9.00 -5.91
CA LEU A 259 19.54 -9.94 -6.98
C LEU A 259 19.96 -11.31 -6.40
N LEU A 260 19.23 -11.79 -5.43
CA LEU A 260 19.47 -13.04 -4.72
C LEU A 260 18.65 -14.19 -5.29
N ASP A 261 19.25 -15.35 -5.39
CA ASP A 261 18.56 -16.59 -5.73
C ASP A 261 17.92 -17.28 -4.50
N THR A 262 17.33 -18.46 -4.69
CA THR A 262 16.72 -19.23 -3.60
C THR A 262 17.73 -19.66 -2.53
N GLU A 263 18.93 -20.06 -2.92
CA GLU A 263 19.97 -20.52 -1.99
C GLU A 263 20.51 -19.37 -1.15
N ASP A 264 20.71 -18.21 -1.75
CA ASP A 264 21.10 -17.00 -1.07
C ASP A 264 20.06 -16.59 -0.01
N HIS A 265 18.76 -16.66 -0.36
CA HIS A 265 17.70 -16.45 0.61
C HIS A 265 17.79 -17.44 1.78
N CYS A 266 18.02 -18.74 1.50
CA CYS A 266 18.19 -19.75 2.55
C CYS A 266 19.37 -19.45 3.45
N LEU A 267 20.49 -19.06 2.87
CA LEU A 267 21.73 -18.74 3.59
C LEU A 267 21.58 -17.54 4.52
N LEU A 268 20.91 -16.49 4.02
CA LEU A 268 20.69 -15.25 4.76
C LEU A 268 19.66 -15.45 5.89
N LEU A 269 18.54 -16.12 5.59
CA LEU A 269 17.45 -16.31 6.56
C LEU A 269 17.86 -17.18 7.75
N GLN A 270 18.73 -18.17 7.56
CA GLN A 270 19.31 -18.96 8.66
C GLN A 270 20.05 -18.12 9.68
N ARG A 271 20.57 -16.97 9.28
CA ARG A 271 21.31 -16.02 10.14
C ARG A 271 20.43 -14.97 10.79
N CYS A 272 19.12 -14.93 10.47
CA CYS A 272 18.17 -13.90 10.90
C CYS A 272 17.09 -14.41 11.88
N PRO A 273 17.42 -15.02 13.06
CA PRO A 273 16.42 -15.63 13.95
C PRO A 273 15.47 -14.64 14.61
N ASN A 274 15.78 -13.34 14.57
CA ASN A 274 14.97 -12.30 15.17
C ASN A 274 14.09 -11.55 14.16
N LEU A 275 14.01 -12.05 12.92
CA LEU A 275 13.25 -11.41 11.86
C LEU A 275 11.75 -11.37 12.17
N GLU A 276 11.16 -10.19 12.08
CA GLU A 276 9.73 -9.95 12.27
C GLU A 276 9.03 -9.60 10.95
N VAL A 277 9.75 -8.99 10.01
CA VAL A 277 9.23 -8.54 8.71
C VAL A 277 10.16 -9.00 7.59
N LEU A 278 9.63 -9.72 6.62
CA LEU A 278 10.30 -10.05 5.37
C LEU A 278 9.47 -9.54 4.19
N GLU A 279 10.11 -8.78 3.31
CA GLU A 279 9.60 -8.38 2.00
C GLU A 279 10.58 -8.91 0.94
N THR A 280 10.10 -9.71 -0.02
CA THR A 280 10.94 -10.38 -1.02
C THR A 280 10.16 -10.68 -2.28
N ARG A 281 10.80 -11.29 -3.27
CA ARG A 281 10.19 -11.76 -4.53
C ARG A 281 9.93 -13.27 -4.49
N THR A 282 9.15 -13.75 -5.48
CA THR A 282 8.83 -15.18 -5.64
C THR A 282 10.05 -16.09 -5.79
N VAL A 283 11.20 -15.55 -6.20
CA VAL A 283 12.48 -16.27 -6.31
C VAL A 283 12.92 -16.94 -5.00
N ILE A 284 12.42 -16.51 -3.83
CA ILE A 284 12.64 -17.19 -2.55
C ILE A 284 12.22 -18.66 -2.60
N GLY A 285 11.20 -19.00 -3.38
CA GLY A 285 10.69 -20.34 -3.59
C GLY A 285 10.17 -21.04 -2.33
N ASP A 286 9.65 -22.23 -2.49
CA ASP A 286 9.18 -23.04 -1.36
C ASP A 286 10.30 -23.36 -0.36
N ARG A 287 11.51 -23.63 -0.86
CA ARG A 287 12.66 -23.93 -0.02
C ARG A 287 13.05 -22.79 0.89
N GLY A 288 13.07 -21.55 0.38
CA GLY A 288 13.35 -20.36 1.21
C GLY A 288 12.25 -20.14 2.24
N LEU A 289 10.98 -20.39 1.90
CA LEU A 289 9.86 -20.32 2.86
C LEU A 289 9.95 -21.42 3.94
N GLU A 290 10.39 -22.63 3.61
CA GLU A 290 10.66 -23.69 4.59
C GLU A 290 11.79 -23.29 5.56
N VAL A 291 12.87 -22.71 5.05
CA VAL A 291 13.96 -22.18 5.88
C VAL A 291 13.49 -21.03 6.76
N LEU A 292 12.71 -20.09 6.21
CA LEU A 292 12.09 -19.01 6.97
C LEU A 292 11.24 -19.55 8.13
N ALA A 293 10.37 -20.53 7.83
CA ALA A 293 9.49 -21.17 8.81
C ALA A 293 10.27 -21.88 9.93
N ASN A 294 11.44 -22.43 9.63
CA ASN A 294 12.29 -23.11 10.59
C ASN A 294 13.14 -22.17 11.43
N SER A 295 13.71 -21.13 10.82
CA SER A 295 14.72 -20.25 11.43
C SER A 295 14.14 -18.99 12.04
N CYS A 296 13.05 -18.42 11.49
CA CYS A 296 12.55 -17.08 11.82
C CYS A 296 11.19 -17.14 12.55
N LYS A 297 11.17 -17.65 13.77
CA LYS A 297 9.94 -17.88 14.54
C LYS A 297 9.19 -16.61 14.99
N LYS A 298 9.80 -15.43 14.79
CA LYS A 298 9.22 -14.14 15.18
C LYS A 298 8.52 -13.41 14.04
N ILE A 299 8.41 -14.02 12.86
CA ILE A 299 7.77 -13.41 11.69
C ILE A 299 6.32 -13.05 12.01
N LYS A 300 6.00 -11.77 11.80
CA LYS A 300 4.67 -11.15 11.90
C LYS A 300 4.16 -10.71 10.53
N ARG A 301 5.07 -10.36 9.63
CA ARG A 301 4.73 -9.84 8.30
C ARG A 301 5.58 -10.50 7.22
N LEU A 302 4.92 -11.11 6.26
CA LEU A 302 5.53 -11.72 5.06
C LEU A 302 4.89 -11.11 3.81
N ARG A 303 5.72 -10.57 2.93
CA ARG A 303 5.33 -10.09 1.61
C ARG A 303 6.24 -10.72 0.57
N VAL A 304 5.63 -11.46 -0.36
CA VAL A 304 6.30 -12.07 -1.50
C VAL A 304 5.66 -11.54 -2.77
N GLU A 305 6.38 -10.71 -3.50
CA GLU A 305 5.91 -10.07 -4.73
C GLU A 305 6.40 -10.83 -5.96
N ARG A 306 5.68 -10.71 -7.06
CA ARG A 306 6.17 -11.14 -8.36
C ARG A 306 7.32 -10.20 -8.79
N GLY A 307 8.35 -10.74 -9.43
CA GLY A 307 9.42 -9.94 -10.03
C GLY A 307 8.88 -8.95 -11.05
N ALA A 308 9.49 -7.76 -11.14
CA ALA A 308 9.09 -6.73 -12.09
C ALA A 308 9.56 -7.01 -13.53
N ASP A 309 10.41 -7.98 -13.73
CA ASP A 309 10.96 -8.29 -15.04
C ASP A 309 9.93 -9.04 -15.87
N GLU A 310 9.29 -8.28 -16.77
CA GLU A 310 8.41 -8.76 -17.85
C GLU A 310 9.19 -9.56 -18.92
N GLN A 311 10.48 -9.77 -18.74
CA GLN A 311 11.31 -10.59 -19.61
C GLN A 311 11.43 -12.00 -19.04
N GLU A 312 10.48 -12.86 -19.42
CA GLU A 312 10.55 -14.31 -19.64
C GLU A 312 11.73 -15.11 -19.00
N MET A 313 12.15 -14.78 -17.79
CA MET A 313 13.03 -15.68 -17.04
C MET A 313 12.14 -16.51 -16.11
N GLU A 314 11.55 -17.56 -16.66
CA GLU A 314 10.98 -18.68 -15.94
C GLU A 314 12.11 -19.43 -15.21
N TYR A 315 12.43 -18.99 -14.01
CA TYR A 315 13.22 -19.84 -13.11
C TYR A 315 12.26 -20.79 -12.40
N GLU A 316 12.18 -22.04 -12.86
CA GLU A 316 11.38 -23.10 -12.22
C GLU A 316 11.74 -23.31 -10.74
N GLU A 317 12.94 -22.96 -10.30
CA GLU A 317 13.44 -23.18 -8.95
C GLU A 317 12.95 -22.15 -7.91
N GLY A 318 12.42 -21.03 -8.32
CA GLY A 318 12.00 -19.92 -7.43
C GLY A 318 10.50 -19.78 -7.20
N VAL A 319 9.69 -20.78 -7.53
CA VAL A 319 8.23 -20.66 -7.48
C VAL A 319 7.70 -20.95 -6.08
N VAL A 320 6.87 -20.04 -5.56
CA VAL A 320 6.13 -20.24 -4.30
C VAL A 320 4.83 -21.00 -4.57
N SER A 321 4.64 -22.10 -3.85
CA SER A 321 3.47 -22.98 -3.98
C SER A 321 2.77 -23.22 -2.63
N GLN A 322 1.75 -24.07 -2.67
CA GLN A 322 1.04 -24.58 -1.48
C GLN A 322 1.98 -25.22 -0.45
N ARG A 323 3.14 -25.75 -0.88
CA ARG A 323 4.13 -26.38 0.00
C ARG A 323 4.80 -25.37 0.91
N GLY A 324 5.30 -24.26 0.36
CA GLY A 324 5.90 -23.17 1.13
C GLY A 324 4.89 -22.52 2.07
N LEU A 325 3.64 -22.30 1.60
CA LEU A 325 2.59 -21.74 2.45
C LEU A 325 2.23 -22.65 3.63
N THR A 326 2.20 -23.96 3.42
CA THR A 326 1.98 -24.93 4.50
C THR A 326 3.11 -24.91 5.54
N ALA A 327 4.36 -24.77 5.09
CA ALA A 327 5.50 -24.62 5.99
C ALA A 327 5.38 -23.33 6.83
N ILE A 328 5.07 -22.19 6.19
CA ILE A 328 4.84 -20.92 6.87
C ILE A 328 3.70 -21.02 7.88
N ALA A 329 2.58 -21.63 7.52
CA ALA A 329 1.45 -21.82 8.43
C ALA A 329 1.86 -22.55 9.72
N LYS A 330 2.63 -23.62 9.61
CA LYS A 330 3.09 -24.42 10.75
C LYS A 330 4.24 -23.80 11.53
N GLY A 331 5.10 -23.00 10.87
CA GLY A 331 6.33 -22.48 11.46
C GLY A 331 6.25 -21.05 12.00
N CYS A 332 5.37 -20.20 11.46
CA CYS A 332 5.31 -18.75 11.74
C CYS A 332 4.00 -18.36 12.45
N LEU A 333 3.77 -18.88 13.66
CA LEU A 333 2.51 -18.76 14.41
C LEU A 333 2.16 -17.31 14.84
N LEU A 334 3.13 -16.39 14.78
CA LEU A 334 2.93 -14.97 15.10
C LEU A 334 2.50 -14.12 13.90
N LEU A 335 2.27 -14.76 12.74
CA LEU A 335 1.99 -14.05 11.50
C LEU A 335 0.68 -13.26 11.59
N GLU A 336 0.76 -11.96 11.33
CA GLU A 336 -0.35 -10.99 11.33
C GLU A 336 -0.71 -10.52 9.92
N TYR A 337 0.25 -10.56 9.01
CA TYR A 337 0.12 -10.11 7.62
C TYR A 337 0.82 -11.08 6.68
N ILE A 338 0.10 -11.51 5.65
CA ILE A 338 0.67 -12.25 4.51
C ILE A 338 0.14 -11.66 3.20
N ALA A 339 1.05 -11.42 2.25
CA ALA A 339 0.74 -11.08 0.87
C ALA A 339 1.67 -11.89 -0.03
N VAL A 340 1.10 -12.75 -0.86
CA VAL A 340 1.88 -13.71 -1.66
C VAL A 340 1.29 -13.90 -3.06
N TYR A 341 2.19 -14.06 -4.01
CA TYR A 341 1.91 -14.57 -5.35
C TYR A 341 2.31 -16.04 -5.36
N VAL A 342 1.43 -16.92 -5.81
CA VAL A 342 1.65 -18.37 -5.80
C VAL A 342 1.33 -18.97 -7.17
N SER A 343 2.11 -19.98 -7.56
CA SER A 343 1.85 -20.77 -8.78
C SER A 343 0.77 -21.82 -8.56
N ASP A 344 0.64 -22.30 -7.32
CA ASP A 344 -0.27 -23.37 -6.93
C ASP A 344 -0.81 -23.16 -5.52
N ILE A 345 -2.05 -23.57 -5.29
CA ILE A 345 -2.73 -23.53 -3.98
C ILE A 345 -3.74 -24.67 -3.86
N THR A 346 -3.88 -25.24 -2.65
CA THR A 346 -4.81 -26.33 -2.37
C THR A 346 -5.73 -25.99 -1.19
N ASN A 347 -6.87 -26.70 -1.09
CA ASN A 347 -7.74 -26.62 0.07
C ASN A 347 -6.98 -26.93 1.36
N ALA A 348 -6.12 -27.97 1.35
CA ALA A 348 -5.33 -28.39 2.51
C ALA A 348 -4.35 -27.30 2.99
N ALA A 349 -3.74 -26.53 2.09
CA ALA A 349 -2.87 -25.42 2.46
C ALA A 349 -3.65 -24.30 3.17
N LEU A 350 -4.81 -23.91 2.63
CA LEU A 350 -5.69 -22.92 3.26
C LEU A 350 -6.25 -23.39 4.61
N GLU A 351 -6.60 -24.68 4.73
CA GLU A 351 -7.00 -25.30 6.00
C GLU A 351 -5.88 -25.23 7.04
N SER A 352 -4.65 -25.57 6.65
CA SER A 352 -3.48 -25.44 7.52
C SER A 352 -3.27 -24.01 7.99
N MET A 353 -3.45 -23.01 7.11
CA MET A 353 -3.36 -21.60 7.48
C MET A 353 -4.47 -21.22 8.48
N GLY A 354 -5.70 -21.63 8.26
CA GLY A 354 -6.82 -21.40 9.18
C GLY A 354 -6.61 -22.02 10.56
N LEU A 355 -5.98 -23.20 10.61
CA LEU A 355 -5.70 -23.89 11.87
C LEU A 355 -4.61 -23.20 12.72
N HIS A 356 -3.57 -22.68 12.08
CA HIS A 356 -2.37 -22.23 12.78
C HIS A 356 -2.23 -20.71 12.88
N LEU A 357 -2.71 -19.93 11.89
CA LEU A 357 -2.46 -18.49 11.79
C LEU A 357 -3.57 -17.65 12.44
N THR A 358 -3.92 -17.93 13.69
CA THR A 358 -5.02 -17.27 14.42
C THR A 358 -4.81 -15.76 14.67
N ASN A 359 -3.58 -15.26 14.48
CA ASN A 359 -3.25 -13.84 14.61
C ASN A 359 -3.41 -13.04 13.31
N LEU A 360 -3.70 -13.72 12.20
CA LEU A 360 -3.75 -13.11 10.89
C LEU A 360 -4.83 -12.03 10.81
N SER A 361 -4.42 -10.81 10.45
CA SER A 361 -5.29 -9.63 10.31
C SER A 361 -5.40 -9.13 8.86
N ASP A 362 -4.42 -9.45 8.03
CA ASP A 362 -4.36 -9.08 6.61
C ASP A 362 -3.90 -10.30 5.81
N PHE A 363 -4.74 -10.81 4.94
CA PHE A 363 -4.47 -11.93 4.05
C PHE A 363 -4.64 -11.51 2.60
N ARG A 364 -3.63 -11.75 1.78
CA ARG A 364 -3.65 -11.49 0.35
C ARG A 364 -2.96 -12.62 -0.39
N LEU A 365 -3.68 -13.24 -1.29
CA LEU A 365 -3.18 -14.29 -2.16
C LEU A 365 -3.58 -14.01 -3.60
N VAL A 366 -2.61 -14.10 -4.49
CA VAL A 366 -2.80 -14.05 -5.95
C VAL A 366 -2.30 -15.36 -6.53
N LEU A 367 -3.19 -16.10 -7.16
CA LEU A 367 -2.86 -17.30 -7.91
C LEU A 367 -2.42 -16.87 -9.33
N LEU A 368 -1.19 -17.18 -9.67
CA LEU A 368 -0.61 -16.85 -10.98
C LEU A 368 -1.19 -17.73 -12.08
N ASP A 369 -1.28 -17.20 -13.29
CA ASP A 369 -1.62 -17.98 -14.48
C ASP A 369 -0.41 -18.86 -14.87
N GLY A 370 -0.66 -20.15 -15.16
CA GLY A 370 0.34 -21.12 -15.60
C GLY A 370 -0.36 -22.29 -16.29
N GLU A 371 0.26 -22.85 -17.30
CA GLU A 371 -0.35 -23.90 -18.13
C GLU A 371 -0.34 -25.26 -17.45
N ASP A 372 0.68 -25.57 -16.64
CA ASP A 372 0.96 -26.93 -16.14
C ASP A 372 0.64 -27.16 -14.66
N VAL A 373 0.03 -26.20 -13.97
CA VAL A 373 -0.15 -26.29 -12.53
C VAL A 373 -1.52 -26.87 -12.17
N ILE A 374 -1.51 -28.04 -11.52
CA ILE A 374 -2.71 -28.72 -11.00
C ILE A 374 -3.09 -28.06 -9.68
N THR A 375 -4.01 -27.12 -9.70
CA THR A 375 -4.61 -26.57 -8.50
C THR A 375 -5.81 -27.42 -8.07
N ASP A 376 -6.01 -27.55 -6.75
CA ASP A 376 -7.15 -28.25 -6.15
C ASP A 376 -8.40 -27.32 -6.14
N LEU A 377 -8.86 -26.93 -7.33
CA LEU A 377 -10.04 -26.07 -7.50
C LEU A 377 -11.34 -26.90 -7.51
N PRO A 378 -12.44 -26.38 -6.97
CA PRO A 378 -12.60 -25.10 -6.28
C PRO A 378 -12.07 -25.11 -4.84
N LEU A 379 -11.67 -23.93 -4.33
CA LEU A 379 -11.08 -23.75 -3.00
C LEU A 379 -12.10 -23.48 -1.88
N ASP A 380 -13.35 -23.86 -2.05
CA ASP A 380 -14.46 -23.53 -1.15
C ASP A 380 -14.21 -24.00 0.29
N LYS A 381 -13.74 -25.25 0.47
CA LYS A 381 -13.47 -25.83 1.79
C LYS A 381 -12.29 -25.16 2.47
N GLY A 382 -11.21 -24.89 1.74
CA GLY A 382 -10.03 -24.22 2.24
C GLY A 382 -10.33 -22.78 2.67
N VAL A 383 -11.08 -22.03 1.85
CA VAL A 383 -11.50 -20.66 2.17
C VAL A 383 -12.41 -20.64 3.41
N ARG A 384 -13.35 -21.57 3.53
CA ARG A 384 -14.17 -21.73 4.73
C ARG A 384 -13.30 -21.92 5.97
N SER A 385 -12.35 -22.86 5.92
CA SER A 385 -11.46 -23.19 7.03
C SER A 385 -10.57 -22.02 7.40
N LEU A 386 -9.97 -21.34 6.42
CA LEU A 386 -9.15 -20.15 6.62
C LEU A 386 -9.92 -19.06 7.38
N LEU A 387 -11.11 -18.69 6.88
CA LEU A 387 -11.90 -17.60 7.45
C LEU A 387 -12.49 -17.96 8.82
N SER A 388 -12.85 -19.20 9.05
CA SER A 388 -13.34 -19.65 10.36
C SER A 388 -12.25 -19.69 11.43
N GLY A 389 -10.99 -19.94 11.05
CA GLY A 389 -9.84 -19.96 11.95
C GLY A 389 -9.25 -18.56 12.20
N CYS A 390 -9.09 -17.75 11.14
CA CYS A 390 -8.46 -16.43 11.19
C CYS A 390 -9.45 -15.32 11.56
N ARG A 391 -10.03 -15.35 12.76
CA ARG A 391 -11.10 -14.45 13.20
C ARG A 391 -10.70 -12.97 13.37
N LYS A 392 -9.39 -12.67 13.33
CA LYS A 392 -8.88 -11.28 13.44
C LYS A 392 -8.77 -10.58 12.10
N LEU A 393 -9.16 -11.23 10.99
CA LEU A 393 -9.04 -10.66 9.65
C LEU A 393 -9.83 -9.35 9.51
N LYS A 394 -9.13 -8.31 9.08
CA LYS A 394 -9.65 -6.99 8.74
C LYS A 394 -9.56 -6.72 7.25
N ARG A 395 -8.60 -7.36 6.57
CA ARG A 395 -8.37 -7.27 5.14
C ARG A 395 -8.24 -8.66 4.55
N PHE A 396 -8.97 -8.90 3.48
CA PHE A 396 -8.97 -10.17 2.77
C PHE A 396 -8.90 -9.93 1.27
N ALA A 397 -7.88 -10.45 0.61
CA ALA A 397 -7.76 -10.42 -0.83
C ALA A 397 -7.49 -11.83 -1.36
N LEU A 398 -8.32 -12.25 -2.30
CA LEU A 398 -8.22 -13.54 -2.95
C LEU A 398 -8.42 -13.32 -4.46
N TYR A 399 -7.36 -13.49 -5.23
CA TYR A 399 -7.38 -13.39 -6.67
C TYR A 399 -7.04 -14.76 -7.25
N LEU A 400 -8.02 -15.40 -7.84
CA LEU A 400 -7.92 -16.76 -8.35
C LEU A 400 -7.97 -16.81 -9.88
N ARG A 401 -8.04 -18.01 -10.42
CA ARG A 401 -8.36 -18.28 -11.83
C ARG A 401 -9.87 -18.55 -11.96
N PRO A 402 -10.44 -18.48 -13.16
CA PRO A 402 -11.81 -18.91 -13.41
C PRO A 402 -12.08 -20.33 -12.85
N GLY A 403 -13.21 -20.50 -12.15
CA GLY A 403 -13.53 -21.76 -11.45
C GLY A 403 -12.83 -21.96 -10.10
N GLY A 404 -12.03 -20.99 -9.65
CA GLY A 404 -11.29 -21.08 -8.39
C GLY A 404 -12.13 -21.08 -7.14
N LEU A 405 -13.33 -20.51 -7.19
CA LEU A 405 -14.30 -20.48 -6.10
C LEU A 405 -15.72 -20.53 -6.66
N THR A 406 -16.57 -21.41 -6.11
CA THR A 406 -17.98 -21.51 -6.50
C THR A 406 -18.85 -20.49 -5.77
N ASP A 407 -20.16 -20.50 -6.04
CA ASP A 407 -21.15 -19.70 -5.30
C ASP A 407 -21.23 -20.08 -3.81
N GLU A 408 -20.93 -21.34 -3.49
CA GLU A 408 -20.87 -21.83 -2.10
C GLU A 408 -19.67 -21.21 -1.36
N GLY A 409 -18.50 -21.23 -1.97
CA GLY A 409 -17.31 -20.59 -1.42
C GLY A 409 -17.48 -19.09 -1.21
N LEU A 410 -18.12 -18.40 -2.14
CA LEU A 410 -18.44 -16.98 -2.01
C LEU A 410 -19.42 -16.73 -0.84
N THR A 411 -20.40 -17.63 -0.64
CA THR A 411 -21.31 -17.60 0.51
C THR A 411 -20.55 -17.79 1.83
N TYR A 412 -19.56 -18.69 1.87
CA TYR A 412 -18.70 -18.86 3.05
C TYR A 412 -17.90 -17.60 3.37
N ILE A 413 -17.39 -16.89 2.35
CA ILE A 413 -16.73 -15.60 2.58
C ILE A 413 -17.69 -14.65 3.29
N GLY A 414 -18.94 -14.55 2.86
CA GLY A 414 -19.97 -13.73 3.53
C GLY A 414 -20.15 -14.13 5.00
N GLN A 415 -20.35 -15.41 5.27
CA GLN A 415 -20.66 -15.93 6.61
C GLN A 415 -19.53 -15.72 7.62
N TYR A 416 -18.27 -15.94 7.22
CA TYR A 416 -17.14 -15.97 8.13
C TYR A 416 -16.33 -14.67 8.19
N SER A 417 -16.65 -13.64 7.38
CA SER A 417 -15.92 -12.36 7.31
C SER A 417 -16.52 -11.25 8.17
N GLN A 418 -16.87 -11.53 9.43
CA GLN A 418 -17.57 -10.59 10.31
C GLN A 418 -16.81 -9.28 10.60
N HIS A 419 -15.48 -9.33 10.63
CA HIS A 419 -14.63 -8.19 10.98
C HIS A 419 -13.87 -7.61 9.78
N VAL A 420 -14.04 -8.20 8.61
CA VAL A 420 -13.37 -7.75 7.38
C VAL A 420 -13.96 -6.41 6.95
N ARG A 421 -13.07 -5.44 6.74
CA ARG A 421 -13.43 -4.06 6.33
C ARG A 421 -13.05 -3.76 4.88
N TRP A 422 -12.03 -4.40 4.38
CA TRP A 422 -11.58 -4.31 2.98
C TRP A 422 -11.47 -5.70 2.38
N MET A 423 -12.02 -5.84 1.20
CA MET A 423 -12.01 -7.11 0.46
C MET A 423 -11.72 -6.87 -1.01
N LEU A 424 -10.85 -7.70 -1.58
CA LEU A 424 -10.63 -7.82 -3.01
C LEU A 424 -10.88 -9.26 -3.42
N LEU A 425 -11.75 -9.46 -4.39
CA LEU A 425 -12.12 -10.78 -4.92
C LEU A 425 -11.91 -10.78 -6.44
N GLY A 426 -11.14 -11.75 -6.93
CA GLY A 426 -10.89 -11.92 -8.36
C GLY A 426 -11.27 -13.32 -8.83
N TYR A 427 -12.05 -13.40 -9.91
CA TYR A 427 -12.51 -14.65 -10.53
C TYR A 427 -13.21 -15.61 -9.54
N VAL A 428 -14.12 -15.08 -8.73
CA VAL A 428 -14.86 -15.84 -7.72
C VAL A 428 -16.36 -15.85 -8.00
N GLY A 429 -17.01 -16.98 -7.68
CA GLY A 429 -18.42 -17.20 -7.91
C GLY A 429 -18.75 -17.54 -9.37
N GLU A 430 -19.84 -18.23 -9.57
CA GLU A 430 -20.30 -18.70 -10.89
C GLU A 430 -21.57 -18.00 -11.35
N SER A 431 -22.32 -17.41 -10.43
CA SER A 431 -23.61 -16.77 -10.71
C SER A 431 -23.95 -15.64 -9.71
N ASP A 432 -25.03 -14.92 -10.01
CA ASP A 432 -25.61 -13.90 -9.12
C ASP A 432 -25.98 -14.46 -7.74
N LYS A 433 -26.30 -15.77 -7.64
CA LYS A 433 -26.66 -16.42 -6.37
C LYS A 433 -25.51 -16.37 -5.36
N GLY A 434 -24.26 -16.57 -5.82
CA GLY A 434 -23.07 -16.46 -4.97
C GLY A 434 -22.92 -15.07 -4.37
N LEU A 435 -23.04 -14.02 -5.18
CA LEU A 435 -22.96 -12.63 -4.71
C LEU A 435 -24.08 -12.29 -3.72
N LEU A 436 -25.31 -12.75 -3.97
CA LEU A 436 -26.43 -12.56 -3.05
C LEU A 436 -26.25 -13.34 -1.74
N GLY A 437 -25.67 -14.54 -1.78
CA GLY A 437 -25.28 -15.30 -0.59
C GLY A 437 -24.21 -14.57 0.23
N PHE A 438 -23.18 -14.08 -0.45
CA PHE A 438 -22.10 -13.28 0.13
C PHE A 438 -22.61 -12.01 0.83
N SER A 439 -23.52 -11.27 0.18
CA SER A 439 -23.97 -9.96 0.67
C SER A 439 -24.78 -10.01 1.97
N LYS A 440 -25.34 -11.16 2.33
CA LYS A 440 -26.05 -11.37 3.60
C LYS A 440 -25.14 -11.39 4.83
N GLY A 441 -23.83 -11.54 4.60
CA GLY A 441 -22.81 -11.48 5.62
C GLY A 441 -22.01 -10.17 5.56
N CYS A 442 -20.78 -10.17 6.06
CA CYS A 442 -19.84 -9.06 6.01
C CYS A 442 -20.35 -7.72 6.60
N PRO A 443 -20.86 -7.68 7.85
CA PRO A 443 -21.48 -6.48 8.42
C PRO A 443 -20.52 -5.29 8.56
N SER A 444 -19.22 -5.54 8.62
CA SER A 444 -18.17 -4.52 8.79
C SER A 444 -17.55 -4.05 7.48
N LEU A 445 -17.96 -4.61 6.33
CA LEU A 445 -17.31 -4.36 5.03
C LEU A 445 -17.54 -2.92 4.56
N GLN A 446 -16.45 -2.18 4.39
CA GLN A 446 -16.46 -0.77 3.98
C GLN A 446 -16.00 -0.59 2.52
N LYS A 447 -15.09 -1.44 2.07
CA LYS A 447 -14.52 -1.38 0.73
C LYS A 447 -14.53 -2.76 0.09
N LEU A 448 -15.15 -2.87 -1.08
CA LEU A 448 -15.21 -4.08 -1.89
C LEU A 448 -14.65 -3.80 -3.29
N GLU A 449 -13.73 -4.62 -3.71
CA GLU A 449 -13.20 -4.67 -5.07
C GLU A 449 -13.49 -6.05 -5.66
N VAL A 450 -14.11 -6.09 -6.83
CA VAL A 450 -14.47 -7.32 -7.55
C VAL A 450 -13.89 -7.26 -8.96
N ARG A 451 -13.15 -8.28 -9.34
CA ARG A 451 -12.46 -8.33 -10.64
C ARG A 451 -12.75 -9.63 -11.38
N GLY A 452 -12.98 -9.53 -12.68
CA GLY A 452 -13.17 -10.70 -13.55
C GLY A 452 -14.34 -11.61 -13.16
N CYS A 453 -15.37 -11.09 -12.47
CA CYS A 453 -16.53 -11.83 -12.04
C CYS A 453 -17.72 -11.59 -12.98
N CYS A 454 -18.65 -12.55 -13.03
CA CYS A 454 -19.74 -12.57 -14.01
C CYS A 454 -21.07 -11.98 -13.48
N PHE A 455 -21.04 -11.18 -12.41
CA PHE A 455 -22.26 -10.68 -11.75
C PHE A 455 -23.00 -9.66 -12.60
N SER A 456 -24.33 -9.72 -12.56
CA SER A 456 -25.20 -8.74 -13.18
C SER A 456 -25.28 -7.46 -12.37
N GLU A 457 -25.64 -6.36 -13.04
CA GLU A 457 -25.90 -5.07 -12.38
C GLU A 457 -26.99 -5.18 -11.31
N HIS A 458 -28.04 -5.97 -11.57
CA HIS A 458 -29.14 -6.20 -10.64
C HIS A 458 -28.66 -6.89 -9.36
N ALA A 459 -27.80 -7.92 -9.47
CA ALA A 459 -27.23 -8.59 -8.31
C ALA A 459 -26.30 -7.66 -7.51
N LEU A 460 -25.50 -6.83 -8.20
CA LEU A 460 -24.66 -5.82 -7.55
C LEU A 460 -25.50 -4.78 -6.78
N ALA A 461 -26.61 -4.30 -7.38
CA ALA A 461 -27.51 -3.37 -6.72
C ALA A 461 -28.14 -3.98 -5.45
N ASN A 462 -28.61 -5.21 -5.52
CA ASN A 462 -29.14 -5.93 -4.36
C ASN A 462 -28.07 -6.18 -3.30
N ALA A 463 -26.87 -6.59 -3.71
CA ALA A 463 -25.76 -6.83 -2.78
C ALA A 463 -25.36 -5.56 -2.01
N VAL A 464 -25.29 -4.40 -2.66
CA VAL A 464 -24.95 -3.15 -1.96
C VAL A 464 -26.05 -2.67 -1.02
N LEU A 465 -27.31 -3.06 -1.22
CA LEU A 465 -28.40 -2.79 -0.27
C LEU A 465 -28.22 -3.56 1.03
N GLU A 466 -27.79 -4.83 0.96
CA GLU A 466 -27.53 -5.68 2.11
C GLU A 466 -26.24 -5.28 2.84
N LEU A 467 -25.19 -4.90 2.13
CA LEU A 467 -23.88 -4.50 2.69
C LEU A 467 -23.92 -3.08 3.27
N LYS A 468 -24.61 -2.90 4.39
CA LYS A 468 -24.94 -1.58 4.98
C LYS A 468 -23.75 -0.70 5.31
N SER A 469 -22.62 -1.30 5.66
CA SER A 469 -21.38 -0.58 5.99
C SER A 469 -20.55 -0.18 4.76
N LEU A 470 -20.93 -0.66 3.56
CA LEU A 470 -20.18 -0.44 2.33
C LEU A 470 -20.20 1.04 1.93
N ARG A 471 -19.01 1.59 1.62
CA ARG A 471 -18.81 2.99 1.21
C ARG A 471 -18.05 3.13 -0.10
N TYR A 472 -17.47 2.05 -0.56
CA TYR A 472 -16.65 2.00 -1.77
C TYR A 472 -16.84 0.64 -2.44
N LEU A 473 -17.19 0.68 -3.72
CA LEU A 473 -17.32 -0.49 -4.58
C LEU A 473 -16.56 -0.23 -5.87
N TRP A 474 -15.67 -1.15 -6.22
CA TRP A 474 -15.06 -1.20 -7.54
C TRP A 474 -15.32 -2.54 -8.19
N VAL A 475 -15.84 -2.52 -9.42
CA VAL A 475 -16.17 -3.73 -10.18
C VAL A 475 -15.53 -3.65 -11.55
N GLN A 476 -14.79 -4.67 -11.91
CA GLN A 476 -14.24 -4.87 -13.25
C GLN A 476 -14.89 -6.08 -13.91
N GLY A 477 -15.39 -5.91 -15.13
CA GLY A 477 -15.93 -7.02 -15.91
C GLY A 477 -17.37 -7.38 -15.56
N TYR A 478 -18.18 -6.44 -15.03
CA TYR A 478 -19.60 -6.69 -14.76
C TYR A 478 -20.44 -6.74 -16.03
N ARG A 479 -21.55 -7.46 -15.97
CA ARG A 479 -22.55 -7.48 -17.05
C ARG A 479 -23.50 -6.30 -16.89
N GLY A 480 -23.22 -5.21 -17.60
CA GLY A 480 -24.09 -4.04 -17.63
C GLY A 480 -25.43 -4.32 -18.30
N SER A 481 -26.52 -3.71 -17.80
CA SER A 481 -27.79 -3.63 -18.52
C SER A 481 -27.66 -2.65 -19.70
N GLN A 482 -28.61 -2.69 -20.64
CA GLN A 482 -28.66 -1.72 -21.76
C GLN A 482 -28.73 -0.25 -21.27
N ASN A 483 -29.16 -0.04 -20.03
CA ASN A 483 -29.32 1.26 -19.40
C ASN A 483 -28.13 1.71 -18.55
N GLY A 484 -27.08 0.90 -18.41
CA GLY A 484 -25.88 1.21 -17.63
C GLY A 484 -26.06 0.96 -16.14
N CYS A 485 -25.56 1.86 -15.27
CA CYS A 485 -25.57 1.68 -13.80
C CYS A 485 -26.84 2.20 -13.12
N ASP A 486 -28.00 2.18 -13.76
CA ASP A 486 -29.24 2.76 -13.23
C ASP A 486 -29.69 2.04 -11.94
N PHE A 487 -29.60 0.72 -11.87
CA PHE A 487 -29.98 -0.04 -10.67
C PHE A 487 -29.07 0.25 -9.49
N LEU A 488 -27.76 0.37 -9.72
CA LEU A 488 -26.81 0.71 -8.66
C LEU A 488 -27.05 2.13 -8.13
N ALA A 489 -27.36 3.09 -9.02
CA ALA A 489 -27.70 4.46 -8.64
C ALA A 489 -29.00 4.52 -7.83
N MET A 490 -29.99 3.71 -8.16
CA MET A 490 -31.24 3.60 -7.39
C MET A 490 -31.01 2.97 -6.01
N ALA A 491 -30.14 1.96 -5.92
CA ALA A 491 -29.81 1.29 -4.66
C ALA A 491 -29.04 2.22 -3.69
N ARG A 492 -28.20 3.10 -4.22
CA ARG A 492 -27.39 4.05 -3.42
C ARG A 492 -27.44 5.47 -4.02
N PRO A 493 -28.55 6.24 -3.84
CA PRO A 493 -28.74 7.55 -4.50
C PRO A 493 -27.70 8.60 -4.17
N PHE A 494 -27.02 8.50 -3.02
CA PHE A 494 -25.99 9.44 -2.56
C PHE A 494 -24.57 9.05 -2.95
N TRP A 495 -24.39 7.94 -3.69
CA TRP A 495 -23.08 7.54 -4.17
C TRP A 495 -22.73 8.27 -5.46
N ASN A 496 -21.45 8.59 -5.59
CA ASN A 496 -20.88 9.00 -6.87
C ASN A 496 -20.55 7.74 -7.66
N ILE A 497 -20.99 7.66 -8.90
CA ILE A 497 -20.76 6.52 -9.78
C ILE A 497 -19.98 7.02 -10.99
N GLU A 498 -18.88 6.36 -11.27
CA GLU A 498 -17.99 6.61 -12.39
C GLU A 498 -17.85 5.34 -13.21
N ILE A 499 -17.95 5.47 -14.52
CA ILE A 499 -17.89 4.35 -15.46
C ILE A 499 -16.69 4.53 -16.37
N ILE A 500 -15.91 3.48 -16.51
CA ILE A 500 -14.86 3.37 -17.53
C ILE A 500 -15.38 2.37 -18.55
N PRO A 501 -15.71 2.80 -19.78
CA PRO A 501 -16.18 1.89 -20.82
C PRO A 501 -15.12 0.87 -21.19
N SER A 502 -15.58 -0.30 -21.68
CA SER A 502 -14.67 -1.27 -22.28
C SER A 502 -13.94 -0.68 -23.49
N ARG A 503 -12.69 -1.03 -23.65
CA ARG A 503 -11.88 -0.59 -24.78
C ARG A 503 -11.16 -1.78 -25.39
N ARG A 504 -11.09 -1.80 -26.71
CA ARG A 504 -10.23 -2.68 -27.47
C ARG A 504 -9.01 -1.87 -27.91
N VAL A 505 -7.84 -2.30 -27.47
CA VAL A 505 -6.58 -1.66 -27.85
C VAL A 505 -5.82 -2.64 -28.74
N ASN A 506 -5.51 -2.22 -29.94
CA ASN A 506 -4.63 -2.96 -30.85
C ASN A 506 -3.19 -2.66 -30.44
N CYS A 507 -2.50 -3.63 -29.89
CA CYS A 507 -1.09 -3.50 -29.43
C CYS A 507 -0.08 -4.00 -30.48
N GLY A 508 -0.29 -3.70 -31.79
CA GLY A 508 0.60 -4.13 -32.87
C GLY A 508 0.42 -5.62 -33.24
N GLU A 509 0.91 -6.03 -34.42
CA GLU A 509 0.81 -7.35 -35.02
C GLU A 509 -0.04 -8.41 -34.31
N ASP A 510 -1.36 -8.40 -34.59
CA ASP A 510 -2.38 -9.40 -34.21
C ASP A 510 -2.74 -9.56 -32.69
N LYS A 511 -2.22 -8.73 -31.76
CA LYS A 511 -2.67 -8.76 -30.36
C LYS A 511 -3.72 -7.68 -30.08
N VAL A 512 -4.98 -8.10 -29.94
CA VAL A 512 -6.09 -7.26 -29.44
C VAL A 512 -6.23 -7.49 -27.94
N VAL A 513 -5.99 -6.47 -27.14
CA VAL A 513 -6.22 -6.53 -25.69
C VAL A 513 -7.58 -5.92 -25.38
N ASP A 514 -8.49 -6.73 -24.84
CA ASP A 514 -9.80 -6.29 -24.37
C ASP A 514 -9.69 -5.78 -22.93
N HIS A 515 -9.82 -4.48 -22.74
CA HIS A 515 -9.98 -3.89 -21.40
C HIS A 515 -11.47 -3.90 -21.03
N PRO A 516 -11.87 -4.68 -20.01
CA PRO A 516 -13.26 -4.76 -19.60
C PRO A 516 -13.77 -3.43 -19.02
N ALA A 517 -15.09 -3.23 -19.05
CA ALA A 517 -15.71 -2.07 -18.42
C ALA A 517 -15.50 -2.10 -16.89
N HIS A 518 -15.29 -0.93 -16.30
CA HIS A 518 -15.17 -0.77 -14.85
C HIS A 518 -16.23 0.17 -14.32
N VAL A 519 -16.71 -0.12 -13.12
CA VAL A 519 -17.58 0.76 -12.35
C VAL A 519 -16.90 1.06 -11.02
N LEU A 520 -16.82 2.34 -10.72
CA LEU A 520 -16.40 2.83 -9.41
C LEU A 520 -17.59 3.56 -8.79
N ALA A 521 -18.02 3.09 -7.63
CA ALA A 521 -19.10 3.70 -6.87
C ALA A 521 -18.63 3.98 -5.44
N TYR A 522 -18.79 5.21 -4.96
CA TYR A 522 -18.27 5.61 -3.66
C TYR A 522 -19.11 6.72 -3.02
N TYR A 523 -19.04 6.76 -1.70
CA TYR A 523 -19.63 7.83 -0.92
C TYR A 523 -18.60 8.91 -0.61
N SER A 524 -18.93 10.16 -0.92
CA SER A 524 -18.09 11.32 -0.63
C SER A 524 -18.93 12.50 -0.18
N PHE A 525 -18.57 13.14 0.92
CA PHE A 525 -19.19 14.40 1.37
C PHE A 525 -18.90 15.59 0.46
N ALA A 526 -17.77 15.56 -0.23
CA ALA A 526 -17.39 16.59 -1.20
C ALA A 526 -18.18 16.50 -2.52
N GLY A 527 -19.05 15.49 -2.65
CA GLY A 527 -19.78 15.23 -3.89
C GLY A 527 -18.95 14.50 -4.93
N SER A 528 -19.36 14.57 -6.18
CA SER A 528 -18.63 14.04 -7.32
C SER A 528 -17.41 14.90 -7.60
N ARG A 529 -16.30 14.27 -8.00
CA ARG A 529 -15.12 15.01 -8.42
C ARG A 529 -15.35 15.68 -9.77
N THR A 530 -14.62 16.78 -9.99
CA THR A 530 -14.70 17.59 -11.21
C THR A 530 -13.56 17.30 -12.19
N ASP A 531 -12.53 16.56 -11.75
CA ASP A 531 -11.30 16.28 -12.46
C ASP A 531 -11.30 14.89 -13.14
N CYS A 532 -12.47 14.42 -13.59
CA CYS A 532 -12.58 13.14 -14.28
C CYS A 532 -11.79 13.15 -15.60
N PRO A 533 -11.01 12.09 -15.85
CA PRO A 533 -10.37 11.91 -17.15
C PRO A 533 -11.37 11.76 -18.29
N PRO A 534 -10.95 12.02 -19.52
CA PRO A 534 -11.81 11.76 -20.70
C PRO A 534 -12.31 10.32 -20.80
N SER A 535 -11.53 9.39 -20.22
CA SER A 535 -11.89 7.96 -20.19
C SER A 535 -12.89 7.58 -19.11
N VAL A 536 -13.17 8.46 -18.15
CA VAL A 536 -14.08 8.23 -17.03
C VAL A 536 -15.32 9.07 -17.22
N ILE A 537 -16.48 8.43 -17.22
CA ILE A 537 -17.77 9.09 -17.43
C ILE A 537 -18.53 9.10 -16.09
N PRO A 538 -18.73 10.27 -15.45
CA PRO A 538 -19.61 10.36 -14.30
C PRO A 538 -21.05 10.00 -14.68
N PHE A 539 -21.70 9.15 -13.90
CA PHE A 539 -23.05 8.67 -14.17
C PHE A 539 -24.08 9.82 -14.33
N ARG A 540 -23.93 10.90 -13.56
CA ARG A 540 -24.79 12.10 -13.65
C ARG A 540 -24.76 12.77 -15.02
N GLU A 541 -23.66 12.69 -15.74
CA GLU A 541 -23.56 13.24 -17.10
C GLU A 541 -24.29 12.36 -18.12
N ILE A 542 -24.23 11.04 -17.97
CA ILE A 542 -24.99 10.10 -18.79
C ILE A 542 -26.48 10.37 -18.63
N TYR A 543 -26.94 10.56 -17.41
CA TYR A 543 -28.35 10.84 -17.10
C TYR A 543 -28.83 12.16 -17.72
N LYS A 544 -28.01 13.22 -17.64
CA LYS A 544 -28.29 14.51 -18.30
C LYS A 544 -28.41 14.38 -19.82
N ARG A 545 -27.50 13.62 -20.45
CA ARG A 545 -27.52 13.38 -21.91
C ARG A 545 -28.77 12.60 -22.35
N LYS A 546 -29.20 11.58 -21.56
CA LYS A 546 -30.42 10.81 -21.83
C LYS A 546 -31.68 11.67 -21.75
N ILE A 547 -31.76 12.60 -20.81
CA ILE A 547 -32.90 13.51 -20.66
C ILE A 547 -32.95 14.53 -21.80
N ASN A 548 -31.80 15.10 -22.16
CA ASN A 548 -31.71 16.13 -23.22
C ASN A 548 -31.83 15.52 -24.63
N GLY A 549 -31.46 14.25 -24.84
CA GLY A 549 -31.66 13.57 -26.13
C GLY A 549 -33.06 12.99 -26.36
N ARG A 550 -33.96 13.08 -25.37
CA ARG A 550 -35.38 12.75 -25.51
C ARG A 550 -36.27 13.99 -25.73
N ARG A 551 -35.69 15.15 -25.84
CA ARG A 551 -36.34 16.39 -26.32
C ARG A 551 -35.89 16.63 -27.77
#